data_79fd508fc4e3df1f3f92540add1860b6
#
_entry.id   79fd508fc4e3df1f3f92540add1860b6
#
_cell.length_a   1.000
_cell.length_b   1.000
_cell.length_c   1.000
_cell.angle_alpha   90.00
_cell.angle_beta   90.00
_cell.angle_gamma   90.00
#
_symmetry.space_group_name_H-M   'P 1'
#
loop_
_entity.id
_entity.type
_entity.pdbx_description
1 polymer ?
#
loop_
_entity_poly.entity_id
_entity_poly.type
_entity_poly.pdbx_seq_one_letter_code
_entity_poly.pdbx_strand_id
1 'polypeptide(L)'
;MSERKLFTSESVSEGHPDKIADQISDAILDAILEQDPEAHVAAETAVYTGSVHVFGEISTTAYVDINRVVRDTIAEIGYTNTEYGFSAETVGVHPSLVEQSPDIAQGVNEALEVRGNADQDPLDLIGAGDQGLMFGFAVDETEELMPLPMSLSHKLVRRLAELRKSGEISYLRPDAKSQVTVEYDENDQPVRVDTVVISTQHDPEVSNEQIHEDVINKVIKEVIPASYLDDETKFFINPTGRFVIGGPQGDSGLTGRKIIVDTYGGYSRHGGGAFSGKDATKVDRSASYAARYIAKNIVAAGLAKKAEVQLAYAIGVAQPVSVRIDTFGTGTVAESKLEAAVRQIFDLRPAGIIQMLDLKRPIYRQTAAYGHMGRTDIDLPWERLDKVEALKEAVK
;
A
#
# COMPACT_ATOMS: atom_id res chain seq x y z
N MET A 1 -31.75 20.61 -8.42
CA MET A 1 -30.44 20.07 -8.81
C MET A 1 -30.00 19.18 -7.67
N SER A 2 -29.76 17.89 -7.90
CA SER A 2 -29.21 17.00 -6.88
C SER A 2 -27.84 17.57 -6.45
N GLU A 3 -27.56 17.54 -5.16
CA GLU A 3 -26.29 18.01 -4.60
C GLU A 3 -25.21 17.01 -5.03
N ARG A 4 -24.34 17.41 -5.97
CA ARG A 4 -23.22 16.60 -6.42
C ARG A 4 -22.06 16.78 -5.47
N LYS A 5 -21.41 15.67 -5.08
CA LYS A 5 -20.28 15.66 -4.16
C LYS A 5 -19.01 15.35 -4.91
N LEU A 6 -17.91 16.01 -4.57
CA LEU A 6 -16.59 15.71 -5.12
C LEU A 6 -15.75 14.98 -4.09
N PHE A 7 -15.04 13.95 -4.53
CA PHE A 7 -14.02 13.27 -3.73
C PHE A 7 -12.72 13.11 -4.52
N THR A 8 -11.60 13.31 -3.85
CA THR A 8 -10.27 13.33 -4.48
C THR A 8 -9.34 12.33 -3.79
N SER A 9 -8.63 11.54 -4.59
CA SER A 9 -7.50 10.73 -4.15
C SER A 9 -6.26 11.03 -4.98
N GLU A 10 -5.10 10.77 -4.44
CA GLU A 10 -3.81 10.93 -5.12
C GLU A 10 -2.96 9.67 -5.06
N SER A 11 -2.02 9.55 -5.99
CA SER A 11 -0.99 8.53 -5.98
C SER A 11 0.33 9.10 -6.47
N VAL A 12 1.40 8.37 -6.21
CA VAL A 12 2.75 8.70 -6.65
C VAL A 12 3.41 7.50 -7.34
N SER A 13 4.33 7.77 -8.26
CA SER A 13 5.05 6.72 -8.99
C SER A 13 6.10 6.02 -8.12
N GLU A 14 6.63 4.92 -8.64
CA GLU A 14 7.76 4.19 -8.04
C GLU A 14 9.01 5.06 -7.85
N GLY A 15 9.17 6.12 -8.64
CA GLY A 15 10.31 7.05 -8.58
C GLY A 15 10.13 8.24 -7.64
N HIS A 16 8.99 8.36 -6.97
CA HIS A 16 8.80 9.36 -5.91
C HIS A 16 9.73 9.05 -4.72
N PRO A 17 10.37 10.05 -4.09
CA PRO A 17 11.35 9.81 -3.02
C PRO A 17 10.87 8.90 -1.89
N ASP A 18 9.67 9.14 -1.35
CA ASP A 18 9.10 8.29 -0.31
C ASP A 18 8.86 6.85 -0.79
N LYS A 19 8.46 6.66 -2.08
CA LYS A 19 8.25 5.32 -2.62
C LYS A 19 9.54 4.62 -3.00
N ILE A 20 10.61 5.33 -3.30
CA ILE A 20 11.96 4.75 -3.39
C ILE A 20 12.35 4.16 -2.03
N ALA A 21 12.14 4.93 -0.95
CA ALA A 21 12.44 4.48 0.41
C ALA A 21 11.63 3.23 0.80
N ASP A 22 10.33 3.22 0.51
CA ASP A 22 9.46 2.06 0.74
C ASP A 22 9.92 0.82 -0.03
N GLN A 23 10.25 0.98 -1.31
CA GLN A 23 10.72 -0.13 -2.15
C GLN A 23 12.07 -0.69 -1.69
N ILE A 24 12.99 0.15 -1.23
CA ILE A 24 14.27 -0.29 -0.67
C ILE A 24 14.04 -1.08 0.62
N SER A 25 13.23 -0.58 1.53
CA SER A 25 12.91 -1.24 2.79
C SER A 25 12.26 -2.61 2.58
N ASP A 26 11.31 -2.72 1.64
CA ASP A 26 10.66 -3.99 1.31
C ASP A 26 11.57 -4.93 0.48
N ALA A 27 12.48 -4.41 -0.34
CA ALA A 27 13.46 -5.23 -1.03
C ALA A 27 14.45 -5.89 -0.05
N ILE A 28 14.84 -5.17 1.00
CA ILE A 28 15.67 -5.72 2.08
C ILE A 28 14.88 -6.79 2.86
N LEU A 29 13.62 -6.52 3.18
CA LEU A 29 12.75 -7.50 3.84
C LEU A 29 12.63 -8.78 3.02
N ASP A 30 12.32 -8.69 1.73
CA ASP A 30 12.17 -9.85 0.86
C ASP A 30 13.48 -10.65 0.74
N ALA A 31 14.63 -9.98 0.58
CA ALA A 31 15.94 -10.63 0.51
C ALA A 31 16.32 -11.37 1.80
N ILE A 32 15.82 -10.92 2.95
CA ILE A 32 15.99 -11.61 4.22
C ILE A 32 15.05 -12.81 4.30
N LEU A 33 13.75 -12.64 3.98
CA LEU A 33 12.75 -13.70 4.07
C LEU A 33 13.01 -14.86 3.11
N GLU A 34 13.65 -14.62 1.97
CA GLU A 34 14.12 -15.68 1.05
C GLU A 34 15.08 -16.67 1.72
N GLN A 35 15.85 -16.25 2.71
CA GLN A 35 16.83 -17.06 3.41
C GLN A 35 16.38 -17.45 4.83
N ASP A 36 15.59 -16.60 5.48
CA ASP A 36 15.12 -16.75 6.87
C ASP A 36 13.67 -16.29 7.01
N PRO A 37 12.68 -17.18 6.75
CA PRO A 37 11.26 -16.85 6.88
C PRO A 37 10.81 -16.50 8.32
N GLU A 38 11.63 -16.81 9.33
CA GLU A 38 11.35 -16.50 10.73
C GLU A 38 12.02 -15.19 11.21
N ALA A 39 12.65 -14.45 10.31
CA ALA A 39 13.31 -13.19 10.63
C ALA A 39 12.33 -12.14 11.17
N HIS A 40 12.81 -11.35 12.12
CA HIS A 40 12.14 -10.14 12.59
C HIS A 40 12.82 -8.92 11.97
N VAL A 41 12.05 -8.15 11.19
CA VAL A 41 12.56 -7.03 10.41
C VAL A 41 11.71 -5.80 10.65
N ALA A 42 12.40 -4.71 11.00
CA ALA A 42 11.86 -3.35 11.02
C ALA A 42 12.92 -2.45 10.40
N ALA A 43 12.94 -2.37 9.05
CA ALA A 43 13.92 -1.63 8.28
C ALA A 43 13.30 -0.36 7.68
N GLU A 44 13.86 0.78 8.01
CA GLU A 44 13.48 2.07 7.45
C GLU A 44 14.58 2.61 6.56
N THR A 45 14.18 3.40 5.57
CA THR A 45 15.09 4.01 4.59
C THR A 45 14.81 5.49 4.47
N ALA A 46 15.86 6.30 4.49
CA ALA A 46 15.83 7.70 4.10
C ALA A 46 16.64 7.90 2.82
N VAL A 47 16.08 8.65 1.87
CA VAL A 47 16.75 9.01 0.61
C VAL A 47 16.76 10.52 0.43
N TYR A 48 17.88 11.04 -0.05
CA TYR A 48 18.07 12.45 -0.41
C TYR A 48 19.20 12.58 -1.41
N THR A 49 19.52 13.81 -1.84
CA THR A 49 20.54 14.05 -2.88
C THR A 49 21.79 13.23 -2.66
N GLY A 50 22.05 12.28 -3.56
CA GLY A 50 23.27 11.47 -3.58
C GLY A 50 23.44 10.48 -2.43
N SER A 51 22.43 10.24 -1.58
CA SER A 51 22.61 9.41 -0.39
C SER A 51 21.38 8.60 -0.03
N VAL A 52 21.62 7.40 0.51
CA VAL A 52 20.61 6.48 1.07
C VAL A 52 21.07 6.02 2.45
N HIS A 53 20.23 6.20 3.45
CA HIS A 53 20.43 5.64 4.78
C HIS A 53 19.39 4.54 5.02
N VAL A 54 19.87 3.36 5.42
CA VAL A 54 19.04 2.23 5.85
C VAL A 54 19.28 2.02 7.33
N PHE A 55 18.26 2.07 8.14
CA PHE A 55 18.38 1.95 9.60
C PHE A 55 17.20 1.17 10.19
N GLY A 56 17.32 0.73 11.43
CA GLY A 56 16.29 -0.03 12.13
C GLY A 56 16.83 -1.28 12.79
N GLU A 57 15.90 -2.19 13.14
CA GLU A 57 16.17 -3.39 13.90
C GLU A 57 15.90 -4.65 13.07
N ILE A 58 16.89 -5.54 13.00
CA ILE A 58 16.80 -6.81 12.27
C ILE A 58 17.40 -7.93 13.13
N SER A 59 16.59 -8.98 13.39
CA SER A 59 17.04 -10.23 13.98
C SER A 59 16.86 -11.34 12.96
N THR A 60 17.96 -11.86 12.43
CA THR A 60 17.95 -12.86 11.37
C THR A 60 19.24 -13.68 11.35
N THR A 61 19.16 -14.89 10.80
CA THR A 61 20.33 -15.73 10.45
C THR A 61 20.79 -15.50 8.99
N ALA A 62 20.03 -14.74 8.20
CA ALA A 62 20.36 -14.45 6.80
C ALA A 62 21.53 -13.47 6.67
N TYR A 63 22.30 -13.61 5.59
CA TYR A 63 23.23 -12.60 5.13
C TYR A 63 22.69 -11.90 3.88
N VAL A 64 22.53 -10.60 3.95
CA VAL A 64 22.08 -9.77 2.83
C VAL A 64 23.07 -8.62 2.59
N ASP A 65 23.54 -8.51 1.35
CA ASP A 65 24.32 -7.35 0.91
C ASP A 65 23.38 -6.16 0.69
N ILE A 66 23.21 -5.36 1.75
CA ILE A 66 22.34 -4.18 1.75
C ILE A 66 22.72 -3.20 0.64
N ASN A 67 24.02 -3.00 0.42
CA ASN A 67 24.50 -2.07 -0.61
C ASN A 67 24.02 -2.49 -2.01
N ARG A 68 24.12 -3.78 -2.31
CA ARG A 68 23.65 -4.35 -3.57
C ARG A 68 22.14 -4.23 -3.72
N VAL A 69 21.37 -4.64 -2.71
CA VAL A 69 19.90 -4.56 -2.75
C VAL A 69 19.42 -3.13 -3.00
N VAL A 70 20.03 -2.15 -2.32
CA VAL A 70 19.70 -0.72 -2.52
C VAL A 70 19.96 -0.29 -3.95
N ARG A 71 21.16 -0.60 -4.50
CA ARG A 71 21.53 -0.19 -5.86
C ARG A 71 20.68 -0.84 -6.92
N ASP A 72 20.44 -2.14 -6.80
CA ASP A 72 19.58 -2.89 -7.73
C ASP A 72 18.15 -2.30 -7.73
N THR A 73 17.60 -1.99 -6.56
CA THR A 73 16.28 -1.36 -6.43
C THR A 73 16.21 0.01 -7.11
N ILE A 74 17.21 0.86 -6.89
CA ILE A 74 17.30 2.20 -7.51
C ILE A 74 17.43 2.09 -9.03
N ALA A 75 18.22 1.13 -9.52
CA ALA A 75 18.41 0.89 -10.96
C ALA A 75 17.11 0.43 -11.63
N GLU A 76 16.38 -0.51 -11.01
CA GLU A 76 15.12 -1.03 -11.53
C GLU A 76 14.01 0.04 -11.57
N ILE A 77 13.99 0.97 -10.61
CA ILE A 77 13.11 2.14 -10.63
C ILE A 77 13.43 3.03 -11.84
N GLY A 78 14.70 3.10 -12.27
CA GLY A 78 15.13 3.86 -13.43
C GLY A 78 16.03 5.06 -13.13
N TYR A 79 16.56 5.18 -11.91
CA TYR A 79 17.59 6.16 -11.59
C TYR A 79 18.97 5.61 -11.97
N THR A 80 19.24 5.58 -13.28
CA THR A 80 20.46 5.05 -13.88
C THR A 80 21.35 6.14 -14.49
N ASN A 81 20.85 7.37 -14.61
CA ASN A 81 21.60 8.51 -15.14
C ASN A 81 22.10 9.40 -14.00
N THR A 82 23.41 9.64 -13.96
CA THR A 82 24.06 10.49 -12.94
C THR A 82 23.61 11.95 -12.99
N GLU A 83 23.14 12.42 -14.16
CA GLU A 83 22.59 13.78 -14.31
C GLU A 83 21.29 14.02 -13.53
N TYR A 84 20.63 12.96 -13.08
CA TYR A 84 19.46 13.08 -12.21
C TYR A 84 19.79 13.48 -10.77
N GLY A 85 21.10 13.62 -10.43
CA GLY A 85 21.56 13.97 -9.08
C GLY A 85 21.36 12.88 -8.04
N PHE A 86 20.81 11.73 -8.47
CA PHE A 86 20.60 10.52 -7.70
C PHE A 86 20.63 9.34 -8.67
N SER A 87 21.56 8.41 -8.51
CA SER A 87 21.65 7.23 -9.39
C SER A 87 22.19 6.02 -8.65
N ALA A 88 21.78 4.84 -9.11
CA ALA A 88 22.21 3.54 -8.55
C ALA A 88 23.74 3.40 -8.47
N GLU A 89 24.48 3.97 -9.43
CA GLU A 89 25.93 3.89 -9.50
C GLU A 89 26.62 4.78 -8.46
N THR A 90 26.11 6.01 -8.24
CA THR A 90 26.85 7.06 -7.53
C THR A 90 26.37 7.36 -6.13
N VAL A 91 25.18 6.88 -5.72
CA VAL A 91 24.67 7.14 -4.35
C VAL A 91 25.57 6.54 -3.27
N GLY A 92 25.78 7.28 -2.20
CA GLY A 92 26.33 6.75 -0.95
C GLY A 92 25.28 5.91 -0.24
N VAL A 93 25.62 4.68 0.16
CA VAL A 93 24.72 3.80 0.91
C VAL A 93 25.26 3.62 2.32
N HIS A 94 24.46 3.95 3.34
CA HIS A 94 24.84 4.00 4.74
C HIS A 94 23.92 3.11 5.60
N PRO A 95 24.22 1.81 5.77
CA PRO A 95 23.46 0.95 6.66
C PRO A 95 23.80 1.21 8.12
N SER A 96 22.77 1.33 8.97
CA SER A 96 22.87 1.47 10.43
C SER A 96 21.80 0.56 11.07
N LEU A 97 22.04 -0.74 11.04
CA LEU A 97 21.13 -1.78 11.49
C LEU A 97 21.64 -2.41 12.77
N VAL A 98 20.72 -2.64 13.72
CA VAL A 98 21.00 -3.25 15.01
C VAL A 98 20.08 -4.45 15.25
N GLU A 99 20.36 -5.27 16.27
CA GLU A 99 19.47 -6.34 16.69
C GLU A 99 18.25 -5.78 17.44
N GLN A 100 17.11 -6.48 17.37
CA GLN A 100 15.91 -6.13 18.12
C GLN A 100 16.17 -6.15 19.62
N SER A 101 15.57 -5.19 20.36
CA SER A 101 15.66 -5.13 21.83
C SER A 101 15.14 -6.43 22.48
N PRO A 102 15.90 -7.03 23.43
CA PRO A 102 15.44 -8.20 24.18
C PRO A 102 14.12 -7.97 24.93
N ASP A 103 13.88 -6.75 25.41
CA ASP A 103 12.66 -6.40 26.14
C ASP A 103 11.42 -6.45 25.25
N ILE A 104 11.54 -6.02 24.00
CA ILE A 104 10.48 -6.13 23.00
C ILE A 104 10.28 -7.59 22.59
N ALA A 105 11.37 -8.32 22.32
CA ALA A 105 11.33 -9.71 21.92
C ALA A 105 10.61 -10.60 22.93
N GLN A 106 10.80 -10.38 24.24
CA GLN A 106 10.13 -11.13 25.30
C GLN A 106 8.60 -11.03 25.22
N GLY A 107 8.06 -9.84 24.93
CA GLY A 107 6.61 -9.61 24.83
C GLY A 107 5.98 -10.19 23.58
N VAL A 108 6.74 -10.24 22.47
CA VAL A 108 6.27 -10.69 21.16
C VAL A 108 6.38 -12.20 21.00
N ASN A 109 7.49 -12.81 21.48
CA ASN A 109 7.77 -14.23 21.28
C ASN A 109 6.95 -15.14 22.21
N GLU A 110 6.41 -14.60 23.30
CA GLU A 110 5.56 -15.34 24.24
C GLU A 110 4.39 -14.45 24.68
N ALA A 111 3.23 -14.64 24.05
CA ALA A 111 2.03 -13.86 24.34
C ALA A 111 1.54 -14.05 25.78
N LEU A 112 0.79 -13.06 26.27
CA LEU A 112 0.27 -13.05 27.64
C LEU A 112 -0.60 -14.29 27.91
N GLU A 113 -1.34 -14.77 26.96
CA GLU A 113 -2.24 -15.94 27.03
C GLU A 113 -1.49 -17.24 27.33
N VAL A 114 -0.22 -17.35 26.93
CA VAL A 114 0.57 -18.57 27.07
C VAL A 114 1.51 -18.56 28.29
N ARG A 115 1.75 -17.41 28.91
CA ARG A 115 2.65 -17.30 30.04
C ARG A 115 2.17 -18.13 31.25
N GLY A 116 2.89 -19.21 31.51
CA GLY A 116 2.63 -20.07 32.65
C GLY A 116 1.64 -21.22 32.46
N ASN A 117 1.21 -21.49 31.21
CA ASN A 117 0.33 -22.61 30.86
C ASN A 117 1.00 -23.57 29.86
N ALA A 118 0.93 -24.88 30.11
CA ALA A 118 1.59 -25.88 29.25
C ALA A 118 0.73 -26.50 28.15
N ASP A 119 -0.57 -26.20 28.10
CA ASP A 119 -1.54 -26.87 27.22
C ASP A 119 -2.27 -25.79 26.39
N GLN A 120 -1.67 -25.39 25.24
CA GLN A 120 -2.16 -24.22 24.50
C GLN A 120 -2.14 -24.40 22.98
N ASP A 121 -3.07 -23.68 22.30
CA ASP A 121 -3.09 -23.55 20.86
C ASP A 121 -1.78 -22.89 20.38
N PRO A 122 -1.02 -23.51 19.45
CA PRO A 122 0.20 -22.91 18.89
C PRO A 122 0.01 -21.51 18.31
N LEU A 123 -1.20 -21.15 17.91
CA LEU A 123 -1.52 -19.82 17.38
C LEU A 123 -1.64 -18.73 18.47
N ASP A 124 -1.73 -19.10 19.73
CA ASP A 124 -1.66 -18.17 20.86
C ASP A 124 -0.22 -17.84 21.30
N LEU A 125 0.80 -18.50 20.72
CA LEU A 125 2.21 -18.29 21.12
C LEU A 125 2.70 -16.87 20.83
N ILE A 126 2.36 -16.31 19.67
CA ILE A 126 2.86 -15.01 19.22
C ILE A 126 1.88 -13.91 19.61
N GLY A 127 2.32 -12.99 20.47
CA GLY A 127 1.59 -11.77 20.78
C GLY A 127 1.76 -10.71 19.69
N ALA A 128 0.86 -9.72 19.67
CA ALA A 128 1.01 -8.58 18.76
C ALA A 128 2.33 -7.84 19.04
N GLY A 129 3.05 -7.49 17.97
CA GLY A 129 4.36 -6.83 18.05
C GLY A 129 4.31 -5.40 18.59
N ASP A 130 3.12 -4.79 18.58
CA ASP A 130 2.84 -3.47 19.13
C ASP A 130 1.34 -3.35 19.47
N GLN A 131 1.00 -2.32 20.22
CA GLN A 131 -0.38 -1.84 20.31
C GLN A 131 -0.74 -1.09 19.01
N GLY A 132 -2.01 -1.06 18.65
CA GLY A 132 -2.44 -0.26 17.51
C GLY A 132 -3.84 -0.60 17.05
N LEU A 133 -4.30 0.19 16.08
CA LEU A 133 -5.57 -0.03 15.38
C LEU A 133 -5.32 0.03 13.88
N MET A 134 -5.95 -0.88 13.14
CA MET A 134 -5.77 -1.04 11.70
C MET A 134 -7.13 -1.06 11.03
N PHE A 135 -7.18 -0.54 9.81
CA PHE A 135 -8.40 -0.49 9.01
C PHE A 135 -8.24 -1.23 7.69
N GLY A 136 -9.30 -1.93 7.31
CA GLY A 136 -9.51 -2.45 5.98
C GLY A 136 -10.78 -1.87 5.39
N PHE A 137 -10.82 -1.75 4.07
CA PHE A 137 -11.96 -1.15 3.37
C PHE A 137 -12.21 -1.84 2.03
N ALA A 138 -13.46 -1.86 1.60
CA ALA A 138 -13.88 -2.24 0.27
C ALA A 138 -15.17 -1.50 -0.11
N VAL A 139 -15.34 -1.24 -1.40
CA VAL A 139 -16.53 -0.62 -1.97
C VAL A 139 -16.76 -1.12 -3.39
N ASP A 140 -18.00 -1.25 -3.81
CA ASP A 140 -18.41 -1.80 -5.11
C ASP A 140 -18.36 -0.77 -6.26
N GLU A 141 -17.33 0.11 -6.27
CA GLU A 141 -17.16 1.12 -7.30
C GLU A 141 -16.28 0.65 -8.47
N THR A 142 -15.42 -0.33 -8.22
CA THR A 142 -14.50 -0.90 -9.21
C THR A 142 -14.49 -2.42 -9.12
N GLU A 143 -13.99 -3.08 -10.14
CA GLU A 143 -13.88 -4.55 -10.21
C GLU A 143 -12.99 -5.10 -9.08
N GLU A 144 -11.94 -4.39 -8.72
CA GLU A 144 -11.05 -4.69 -7.61
C GLU A 144 -11.62 -4.33 -6.23
N LEU A 145 -12.84 -3.77 -6.16
CA LEU A 145 -13.52 -3.32 -4.95
C LEU A 145 -12.73 -2.24 -4.19
N MET A 146 -12.22 -1.27 -4.94
CA MET A 146 -11.52 -0.08 -4.46
C MET A 146 -12.30 1.19 -4.79
N PRO A 147 -12.09 2.29 -4.05
CA PRO A 147 -12.62 3.60 -4.43
C PRO A 147 -12.12 4.02 -5.82
N LEU A 148 -13.03 4.47 -6.68
CA LEU A 148 -12.70 4.83 -8.06
C LEU A 148 -11.57 5.87 -8.19
N PRO A 149 -11.55 7.00 -7.43
CA PRO A 149 -10.47 7.98 -7.55
C PRO A 149 -9.10 7.42 -7.16
N MET A 150 -9.04 6.49 -6.18
CA MET A 150 -7.79 5.85 -5.77
C MET A 150 -7.30 4.87 -6.83
N SER A 151 -8.18 4.01 -7.32
CA SER A 151 -7.90 3.06 -8.40
C SER A 151 -7.36 3.78 -9.65
N LEU A 152 -8.03 4.85 -10.09
CA LEU A 152 -7.59 5.64 -11.25
C LEU A 152 -6.25 6.33 -10.99
N SER A 153 -6.04 6.89 -9.80
CA SER A 153 -4.77 7.55 -9.46
C SER A 153 -3.59 6.58 -9.54
N HIS A 154 -3.72 5.36 -9.01
CA HIS A 154 -2.69 4.33 -9.14
C HIS A 154 -2.43 3.93 -10.60
N LYS A 155 -3.48 3.68 -11.35
CA LYS A 155 -3.37 3.27 -12.77
C LYS A 155 -2.68 4.34 -13.62
N LEU A 156 -2.91 5.63 -13.35
CA LEU A 156 -2.29 6.74 -14.07
C LEU A 156 -0.77 6.80 -13.87
N VAL A 157 -0.28 6.77 -12.63
CA VAL A 157 1.18 6.81 -12.37
C VAL A 157 1.88 5.52 -12.79
N ARG A 158 1.18 4.39 -12.74
CA ARG A 158 1.68 3.13 -13.27
C ARG A 158 1.82 3.18 -14.79
N ARG A 159 0.82 3.72 -15.51
CA ARG A 159 0.88 3.89 -16.96
C ARG A 159 2.04 4.80 -17.39
N LEU A 160 2.30 5.87 -16.66
CA LEU A 160 3.48 6.73 -16.88
C LEU A 160 4.79 5.92 -16.76
N ALA A 161 4.92 5.07 -15.74
CA ALA A 161 6.11 4.24 -15.56
C ALA A 161 6.26 3.18 -16.68
N GLU A 162 5.16 2.58 -17.14
CA GLU A 162 5.15 1.65 -18.27
C GLU A 162 5.64 2.32 -19.56
N LEU A 163 5.14 3.50 -19.89
CA LEU A 163 5.54 4.26 -21.08
C LEU A 163 6.99 4.72 -21.02
N ARG A 164 7.48 5.08 -19.82
CA ARG A 164 8.87 5.42 -19.59
C ARG A 164 9.78 4.19 -19.78
N LYS A 165 9.47 3.07 -19.13
CA LYS A 165 10.29 1.84 -19.15
C LYS A 165 10.30 1.17 -20.52
N SER A 166 9.20 1.24 -21.28
CA SER A 166 9.14 0.75 -22.66
C SER A 166 9.89 1.65 -23.65
N GLY A 167 10.20 2.89 -23.29
CA GLY A 167 10.80 3.89 -24.16
C GLY A 167 9.81 4.53 -25.13
N GLU A 168 8.51 4.25 -25.02
CA GLU A 168 7.47 4.86 -25.86
C GLU A 168 7.38 6.37 -25.64
N ILE A 169 7.61 6.83 -24.40
CA ILE A 169 7.80 8.25 -24.07
C ILE A 169 9.19 8.38 -23.41
N SER A 170 10.21 8.53 -24.21
CA SER A 170 11.61 8.47 -23.80
C SER A 170 12.08 9.62 -22.91
N TYR A 171 11.38 10.77 -22.94
CA TYR A 171 11.71 11.94 -22.13
C TYR A 171 11.18 11.89 -20.68
N LEU A 172 10.36 10.90 -20.33
CA LEU A 172 9.86 10.75 -18.95
C LEU A 172 10.97 10.31 -18.02
N ARG A 173 11.02 10.93 -16.83
CA ARG A 173 11.88 10.56 -15.72
C ARG A 173 11.06 9.86 -14.62
N PRO A 174 11.70 9.20 -13.62
CA PRO A 174 11.01 8.30 -12.71
C PRO A 174 9.98 8.95 -11.77
N ASP A 175 10.16 10.21 -11.37
CA ASP A 175 9.30 10.87 -10.38
C ASP A 175 8.01 11.39 -11.03
N ALA A 176 6.86 11.01 -10.46
CA ALA A 176 5.57 11.50 -10.91
C ALA A 176 4.51 11.40 -9.80
N LYS A 177 3.47 12.22 -9.94
CA LYS A 177 2.27 12.22 -9.08
C LYS A 177 1.02 12.30 -9.95
N SER A 178 -0.05 11.70 -9.46
CA SER A 178 -1.39 11.84 -10.02
C SER A 178 -2.40 12.19 -8.93
N GLN A 179 -3.46 12.90 -9.31
CA GLN A 179 -4.60 13.17 -8.46
C GLN A 179 -5.86 13.10 -9.32
N VAL A 180 -6.89 12.41 -8.84
CA VAL A 180 -8.17 12.28 -9.54
C VAL A 180 -9.29 12.73 -8.62
N THR A 181 -10.12 13.65 -9.11
CA THR A 181 -11.35 14.09 -8.46
C THR A 181 -12.54 13.50 -9.21
N VAL A 182 -13.36 12.73 -8.50
CA VAL A 182 -14.58 12.10 -9.01
C VAL A 182 -15.79 12.81 -8.45
N GLU A 183 -16.79 13.01 -9.29
CA GLU A 183 -18.10 13.51 -8.94
C GLU A 183 -19.03 12.34 -8.64
N TYR A 184 -19.74 12.42 -7.52
CA TYR A 184 -20.69 11.43 -7.01
C TYR A 184 -22.11 11.96 -6.97
N ASP A 185 -23.07 11.09 -7.22
CA ASP A 185 -24.49 11.41 -7.07
C ASP A 185 -24.98 11.36 -5.61
N GLU A 186 -26.25 11.56 -5.40
CA GLU A 186 -26.91 11.51 -4.08
C GLU A 186 -26.86 10.13 -3.40
N ASN A 187 -26.62 9.06 -4.17
CA ASN A 187 -26.52 7.68 -3.69
C ASN A 187 -25.06 7.23 -3.51
N ASP A 188 -24.10 8.19 -3.52
CA ASP A 188 -22.67 7.95 -3.46
C ASP A 188 -22.16 7.04 -4.61
N GLN A 189 -22.79 7.14 -5.82
CA GLN A 189 -22.30 6.44 -7.01
C GLN A 189 -21.43 7.38 -7.85
N PRO A 190 -20.29 6.90 -8.36
CA PRO A 190 -19.41 7.72 -9.21
C PRO A 190 -20.11 8.03 -10.54
N VAL A 191 -20.12 9.31 -10.94
CA VAL A 191 -20.81 9.81 -12.15
C VAL A 191 -19.81 10.16 -13.24
N ARG A 192 -18.79 10.95 -12.92
CA ARG A 192 -17.78 11.43 -13.86
C ARG A 192 -16.48 11.82 -13.15
N VAL A 193 -15.42 11.92 -13.91
CA VAL A 193 -14.16 12.52 -13.44
C VAL A 193 -14.24 14.04 -13.69
N ASP A 194 -14.19 14.81 -12.61
CA ASP A 194 -14.20 16.27 -12.69
C ASP A 194 -12.81 16.82 -13.03
N THR A 195 -11.77 16.31 -12.37
CA THR A 195 -10.42 16.86 -12.53
C THR A 195 -9.38 15.74 -12.47
N VAL A 196 -8.38 15.83 -13.35
CA VAL A 196 -7.16 15.02 -13.31
C VAL A 196 -5.96 15.95 -13.23
N VAL A 197 -5.10 15.72 -12.22
CA VAL A 197 -3.82 16.41 -12.08
C VAL A 197 -2.70 15.38 -12.26
N ILE A 198 -1.75 15.67 -13.13
CA ILE A 198 -0.52 14.88 -13.31
C ILE A 198 0.68 15.82 -13.25
N SER A 199 1.64 15.47 -12.37
CA SER A 199 2.95 16.08 -12.34
C SER A 199 3.97 15.00 -12.66
N THR A 200 4.71 15.13 -13.76
CA THR A 200 5.70 14.12 -14.17
C THR A 200 7.04 14.78 -14.47
N GLN A 201 8.09 14.20 -13.91
CA GLN A 201 9.47 14.60 -14.18
C GLN A 201 9.83 14.24 -15.64
N HIS A 202 10.59 15.12 -16.29
CA HIS A 202 10.90 15.01 -17.70
C HIS A 202 12.29 15.57 -18.06
N ASP A 203 12.79 15.21 -19.21
CA ASP A 203 14.03 15.77 -19.75
C ASP A 203 13.85 17.26 -20.12
N PRO A 204 14.94 18.06 -20.05
CA PRO A 204 14.86 19.52 -20.21
C PRO A 204 14.47 19.99 -21.62
N GLU A 205 14.67 19.14 -22.65
CA GLU A 205 14.51 19.50 -24.05
C GLU A 205 13.06 19.37 -24.57
N VAL A 206 12.16 18.67 -23.85
CA VAL A 206 10.77 18.48 -24.25
C VAL A 206 9.94 19.73 -23.92
N SER A 207 9.03 20.12 -24.82
CA SER A 207 8.10 21.23 -24.57
C SER A 207 6.93 20.81 -23.66
N ASN A 208 6.34 21.78 -22.95
CA ASN A 208 5.16 21.53 -22.13
C ASN A 208 3.96 21.10 -23.00
N GLU A 209 3.82 21.62 -24.20
CA GLU A 209 2.76 21.27 -25.15
C GLU A 209 2.85 19.79 -25.53
N GLN A 210 4.05 19.28 -25.79
CA GLN A 210 4.27 17.86 -26.09
C GLN A 210 3.94 16.97 -24.90
N ILE A 211 4.37 17.34 -23.67
CA ILE A 211 4.04 16.61 -22.44
C ILE A 211 2.53 16.58 -22.24
N HIS A 212 1.87 17.71 -22.43
CA HIS A 212 0.43 17.84 -22.27
C HIS A 212 -0.34 16.93 -23.24
N GLU A 213 0.03 16.94 -24.53
CA GLU A 213 -0.59 16.11 -25.57
C GLU A 213 -0.37 14.60 -25.30
N ASP A 214 0.87 14.19 -25.02
CA ASP A 214 1.20 12.79 -24.76
C ASP A 214 0.50 12.26 -23.51
N VAL A 215 0.51 13.02 -22.42
CA VAL A 215 -0.12 12.60 -21.14
C VAL A 215 -1.64 12.47 -21.31
N ILE A 216 -2.30 13.40 -21.99
CA ILE A 216 -3.74 13.27 -22.25
C ILE A 216 -4.04 12.04 -23.10
N ASN A 217 -3.34 11.88 -24.22
CA ASN A 217 -3.71 10.86 -25.20
C ASN A 217 -3.21 9.45 -24.85
N LYS A 218 -1.99 9.32 -24.28
CA LYS A 218 -1.36 8.02 -24.03
C LYS A 218 -1.49 7.53 -22.57
N VAL A 219 -1.87 8.43 -21.65
CA VAL A 219 -2.03 8.09 -20.22
C VAL A 219 -3.48 8.24 -19.80
N ILE A 220 -4.05 9.45 -19.82
CA ILE A 220 -5.37 9.72 -19.25
C ILE A 220 -6.46 8.97 -20.01
N LYS A 221 -6.52 9.14 -21.33
CA LYS A 221 -7.56 8.50 -22.16
C LYS A 221 -7.43 6.98 -22.28
N GLU A 222 -6.24 6.44 -22.06
CA GLU A 222 -6.02 4.98 -22.03
C GLU A 222 -6.40 4.35 -20.69
N VAL A 223 -6.31 5.11 -19.60
CA VAL A 223 -6.55 4.63 -18.23
C VAL A 223 -7.98 4.89 -17.77
N ILE A 224 -8.51 6.09 -18.04
CA ILE A 224 -9.83 6.49 -17.59
C ILE A 224 -10.86 6.13 -18.67
N PRO A 225 -11.86 5.28 -18.36
CA PRO A 225 -12.91 4.94 -19.32
C PRO A 225 -13.60 6.20 -19.87
N ALA A 226 -13.83 6.23 -21.17
CA ALA A 226 -14.45 7.37 -21.86
C ALA A 226 -15.81 7.76 -21.28
N SER A 227 -16.53 6.83 -20.65
CA SER A 227 -17.81 7.10 -19.97
C SER A 227 -17.68 8.03 -18.76
N TYR A 228 -16.49 8.16 -18.18
CA TYR A 228 -16.23 9.07 -17.06
C TYR A 228 -15.63 10.41 -17.49
N LEU A 229 -15.28 10.59 -18.77
CA LEU A 229 -14.71 11.83 -19.31
C LEU A 229 -15.75 12.58 -20.15
N ASP A 230 -15.80 13.89 -19.99
CA ASP A 230 -16.64 14.79 -20.79
C ASP A 230 -15.93 16.12 -21.08
N ASP A 231 -16.62 17.03 -21.78
CA ASP A 231 -16.09 18.33 -22.17
C ASP A 231 -15.82 19.28 -20.99
N GLU A 232 -16.36 18.97 -19.81
CA GLU A 232 -16.16 19.73 -18.56
C GLU A 232 -15.01 19.18 -17.71
N THR A 233 -14.44 18.01 -18.08
CA THR A 233 -13.32 17.40 -17.35
C THR A 233 -12.07 18.27 -17.49
N LYS A 234 -11.47 18.62 -16.36
CA LYS A 234 -10.28 19.50 -16.29
C LYS A 234 -9.01 18.69 -16.23
N PHE A 235 -8.02 19.04 -17.02
CA PHE A 235 -6.70 18.43 -17.02
C PHE A 235 -5.65 19.45 -16.62
N PHE A 236 -4.92 19.17 -15.50
CA PHE A 236 -3.78 19.95 -15.06
C PHE A 236 -2.51 19.10 -15.16
N ILE A 237 -1.72 19.32 -16.20
CA ILE A 237 -0.51 18.56 -16.48
C ILE A 237 0.69 19.49 -16.33
N ASN A 238 1.60 19.15 -15.39
CA ASN A 238 2.72 19.98 -15.00
C ASN A 238 2.32 21.48 -14.85
N PRO A 239 1.32 21.81 -14.01
CA PRO A 239 0.78 23.17 -13.96
C PRO A 239 1.80 24.24 -13.55
N THR A 240 2.91 23.85 -12.94
CA THR A 240 4.05 24.74 -12.64
C THR A 240 4.98 24.97 -13.83
N GLY A 241 4.77 24.26 -14.94
CA GLY A 241 5.51 24.34 -16.20
C GLY A 241 6.66 23.34 -16.26
N ARG A 242 7.77 23.52 -15.53
CA ARG A 242 8.99 22.72 -15.65
C ARG A 242 9.16 21.81 -14.44
N PHE A 243 9.38 20.49 -14.68
CA PHE A 243 9.69 19.49 -13.67
C PHE A 243 10.86 18.60 -14.10
N VAL A 244 12.05 19.19 -14.19
CA VAL A 244 13.30 18.49 -14.56
C VAL A 244 14.05 18.01 -13.32
N ILE A 245 14.14 18.85 -12.28
CA ILE A 245 14.70 18.46 -10.98
C ILE A 245 13.59 17.77 -10.19
N GLY A 246 13.78 16.52 -9.88
CA GLY A 246 12.82 15.68 -9.15
C GLY A 246 13.54 14.49 -8.48
N GLY A 247 12.74 13.55 -7.96
CA GLY A 247 13.28 12.46 -7.18
C GLY A 247 14.03 12.95 -5.94
N PRO A 248 14.96 12.15 -5.37
CA PRO A 248 15.71 12.53 -4.17
C PRO A 248 16.60 13.78 -4.29
N GLN A 249 16.87 14.24 -5.53
CA GLN A 249 17.53 15.52 -5.74
C GLN A 249 16.60 16.71 -5.45
N GLY A 250 15.31 16.55 -5.74
CA GLY A 250 14.32 17.62 -5.55
C GLY A 250 13.73 17.65 -4.14
N ASP A 251 13.51 16.49 -3.54
CA ASP A 251 12.92 16.34 -2.21
C ASP A 251 13.42 15.04 -1.54
N SER A 252 13.49 15.05 -0.21
CA SER A 252 13.87 13.85 0.54
C SER A 252 12.70 12.87 0.66
N GLY A 253 13.02 11.57 0.75
CA GLY A 253 12.06 10.50 1.00
C GLY A 253 12.36 9.73 2.27
N LEU A 254 11.33 9.16 2.86
CA LEU A 254 11.40 8.31 4.03
C LEU A 254 10.34 7.21 3.95
N THR A 255 10.70 6.01 4.40
CA THR A 255 9.77 4.88 4.55
C THR A 255 8.55 5.27 5.37
N GLY A 256 7.35 4.89 4.91
CA GLY A 256 6.12 5.09 5.67
C GLY A 256 5.53 6.50 5.62
N ARG A 257 5.91 7.34 4.66
CA ARG A 257 5.35 8.68 4.48
C ARG A 257 4.24 8.77 3.43
N LYS A 258 3.85 7.66 2.83
CA LYS A 258 2.76 7.57 1.82
C LYS A 258 1.67 6.58 2.22
N ILE A 259 1.37 6.53 3.53
CA ILE A 259 0.44 5.54 4.11
C ILE A 259 -0.99 5.64 3.55
N ILE A 260 -1.43 6.81 3.12
CA ILE A 260 -2.76 7.01 2.52
C ILE A 260 -2.75 6.58 1.05
N VAL A 261 -1.65 6.81 0.32
CA VAL A 261 -1.42 6.25 -1.03
C VAL A 261 -1.34 4.73 -0.98
N ASP A 262 -0.71 4.17 0.03
CA ASP A 262 -0.57 2.73 0.21
C ASP A 262 -1.91 2.02 0.49
N THR A 263 -2.93 2.75 0.94
CA THR A 263 -4.22 2.21 1.37
C THR A 263 -5.37 2.65 0.46
N TYR A 264 -6.22 3.59 0.90
CA TYR A 264 -7.51 3.86 0.23
C TYR A 264 -7.68 5.33 -0.20
N GLY A 265 -6.60 6.13 -0.26
CA GLY A 265 -6.64 7.50 -0.77
C GLY A 265 -7.55 8.46 0.02
N GLY A 266 -7.73 8.21 1.31
CA GLY A 266 -8.59 9.03 2.18
C GLY A 266 -10.04 8.55 2.28
N TYR A 267 -10.43 7.50 1.58
CA TYR A 267 -11.80 6.96 1.61
C TYR A 267 -12.13 6.23 2.91
N SER A 268 -11.15 5.60 3.53
CA SER A 268 -11.23 4.90 4.81
C SER A 268 -10.46 5.64 5.89
N ARG A 269 -10.82 5.37 7.15
CA ARG A 269 -9.98 5.70 8.29
C ARG A 269 -8.62 5.01 8.17
N HIS A 270 -7.63 5.51 8.90
CA HIS A 270 -6.28 4.93 8.96
C HIS A 270 -5.78 4.92 10.41
N GLY A 271 -5.11 3.84 10.82
CA GLY A 271 -4.56 3.70 12.17
C GLY A 271 -3.23 4.42 12.40
N GLY A 272 -2.56 4.84 11.33
CA GLY A 272 -1.27 5.55 11.36
C GLY A 272 -0.05 4.64 11.12
N GLY A 273 -0.19 3.31 11.15
CA GLY A 273 0.91 2.37 10.93
C GLY A 273 1.35 2.30 9.46
N ALA A 274 2.67 2.35 9.22
CA ALA A 274 3.26 2.11 7.93
C ALA A 274 3.52 0.63 7.68
N PHE A 275 3.61 0.21 6.41
CA PHE A 275 3.76 -1.19 6.01
C PHE A 275 5.20 -1.56 5.66
N SER A 276 5.81 -0.82 4.73
CA SER A 276 7.10 -1.17 4.14
C SER A 276 8.20 -1.31 5.19
N GLY A 277 9.07 -2.31 4.98
CA GLY A 277 10.16 -2.63 5.88
C GLY A 277 9.82 -3.45 7.12
N LYS A 278 8.53 -3.75 7.34
CA LYS A 278 8.04 -4.52 8.48
C LYS A 278 7.68 -5.95 8.06
N ASP A 279 8.20 -6.96 8.78
CA ASP A 279 7.74 -8.34 8.65
C ASP A 279 6.33 -8.53 9.21
N ALA A 280 5.73 -9.70 8.93
CA ALA A 280 4.32 -9.99 9.26
C ALA A 280 4.00 -10.10 10.75
N THR A 281 4.98 -10.16 11.65
CA THR A 281 4.74 -10.09 13.11
C THR A 281 4.28 -8.71 13.56
N LYS A 282 4.54 -7.67 12.76
CA LYS A 282 4.06 -6.30 12.97
C LYS A 282 2.61 -6.20 12.49
N VAL A 283 1.69 -6.06 13.44
CA VAL A 283 0.24 -6.00 13.17
C VAL A 283 -0.17 -4.79 12.33
N ASP A 284 0.59 -3.71 12.35
CA ASP A 284 0.41 -2.57 11.44
C ASP A 284 0.26 -3.05 9.98
N ARG A 285 1.07 -4.01 9.56
CA ARG A 285 1.05 -4.59 8.23
C ARG A 285 0.08 -5.77 8.13
N SER A 286 0.28 -6.81 8.91
CA SER A 286 -0.47 -8.05 8.80
C SER A 286 -1.96 -7.90 9.09
N ALA A 287 -2.33 -7.15 10.13
CA ALA A 287 -3.73 -6.92 10.47
C ALA A 287 -4.42 -5.95 9.50
N SER A 288 -3.71 -5.00 8.88
CA SER A 288 -4.27 -4.17 7.81
C SER A 288 -4.61 -5.02 6.58
N TYR A 289 -3.76 -5.99 6.23
CA TYR A 289 -4.04 -6.93 5.15
C TYR A 289 -5.22 -7.87 5.48
N ALA A 290 -5.28 -8.37 6.73
CA ALA A 290 -6.42 -9.16 7.18
C ALA A 290 -7.72 -8.35 7.17
N ALA A 291 -7.70 -7.09 7.61
CA ALA A 291 -8.85 -6.21 7.58
C ALA A 291 -9.33 -5.93 6.14
N ARG A 292 -8.41 -5.73 5.16
CA ARG A 292 -8.75 -5.65 3.73
C ARG A 292 -9.39 -6.94 3.24
N TYR A 293 -8.82 -8.09 3.57
CA TYR A 293 -9.34 -9.40 3.16
C TYR A 293 -10.78 -9.61 3.63
N ILE A 294 -11.07 -9.25 4.89
CA ILE A 294 -12.41 -9.31 5.46
C ILE A 294 -13.36 -8.36 4.73
N ALA A 295 -13.01 -7.07 4.63
CA ALA A 295 -13.85 -6.06 3.99
C ALA A 295 -14.19 -6.43 2.55
N LYS A 296 -13.18 -6.89 1.79
CA LYS A 296 -13.34 -7.30 0.40
C LYS A 296 -14.29 -8.49 0.26
N ASN A 297 -14.18 -9.51 1.10
CA ASN A 297 -15.07 -10.66 1.08
C ASN A 297 -16.53 -10.31 1.52
N ILE A 298 -16.71 -9.36 2.46
CA ILE A 298 -18.05 -8.88 2.84
C ILE A 298 -18.74 -8.22 1.65
N VAL A 299 -18.04 -7.32 0.93
CA VAL A 299 -18.61 -6.62 -0.23
C VAL A 299 -18.83 -7.59 -1.38
N ALA A 300 -17.88 -8.46 -1.69
CA ALA A 300 -18.02 -9.47 -2.74
C ALA A 300 -19.14 -10.48 -2.45
N ALA A 301 -19.45 -10.75 -1.17
CA ALA A 301 -20.58 -11.59 -0.77
C ALA A 301 -21.94 -10.90 -0.98
N GLY A 302 -21.98 -9.61 -1.34
CA GLY A 302 -23.21 -8.82 -1.45
C GLY A 302 -23.84 -8.51 -0.10
N LEU A 303 -23.08 -8.62 0.99
CA LEU A 303 -23.56 -8.34 2.35
C LEU A 303 -23.55 -6.84 2.68
N ALA A 304 -22.79 -6.06 1.95
CA ALA A 304 -22.78 -4.60 1.94
C ALA A 304 -22.25 -4.08 0.61
N LYS A 305 -22.57 -2.83 0.23
CA LYS A 305 -21.93 -2.15 -0.91
C LYS A 305 -20.61 -1.50 -0.51
N LYS A 306 -20.48 -1.16 0.77
CA LYS A 306 -19.33 -0.52 1.37
C LYS A 306 -19.09 -1.14 2.75
N ALA A 307 -17.85 -1.50 3.05
CA ALA A 307 -17.48 -2.06 4.35
C ALA A 307 -16.12 -1.54 4.80
N GLU A 308 -16.06 -1.08 6.05
CA GLU A 308 -14.82 -0.76 6.77
C GLU A 308 -14.69 -1.72 7.96
N VAL A 309 -13.53 -2.30 8.13
CA VAL A 309 -13.20 -3.21 9.22
C VAL A 309 -12.10 -2.59 10.06
N GLN A 310 -12.32 -2.45 11.37
CA GLN A 310 -11.29 -2.07 12.33
C GLN A 310 -10.87 -3.28 13.15
N LEU A 311 -9.56 -3.50 13.24
CA LEU A 311 -8.93 -4.42 14.18
C LEU A 311 -8.04 -3.63 15.12
N ALA A 312 -8.00 -4.00 16.41
CA ALA A 312 -7.13 -3.36 17.38
C ALA A 312 -6.44 -4.40 18.26
N TYR A 313 -5.19 -4.13 18.63
CA TYR A 313 -4.35 -5.03 19.43
C TYR A 313 -3.68 -4.28 20.57
N ALA A 314 -3.33 -5.05 21.63
CA ALA A 314 -2.41 -4.65 22.67
C ALA A 314 -1.08 -5.39 22.49
N ILE A 315 0.04 -4.73 22.76
CA ILE A 315 1.37 -5.35 22.66
C ILE A 315 1.46 -6.61 23.51
N GLY A 316 2.00 -7.68 22.96
CA GLY A 316 2.20 -8.95 23.66
C GLY A 316 0.91 -9.74 23.91
N VAL A 317 -0.23 -9.37 23.34
CA VAL A 317 -1.52 -10.08 23.42
C VAL A 317 -1.85 -10.66 22.06
N ALA A 318 -2.23 -11.94 22.00
CA ALA A 318 -2.56 -12.62 20.75
C ALA A 318 -3.98 -12.25 20.26
N GLN A 319 -4.95 -12.21 21.14
CA GLN A 319 -6.33 -11.90 20.75
C GLN A 319 -6.52 -10.40 20.45
N PRO A 320 -7.25 -10.02 19.37
CA PRO A 320 -7.59 -8.63 19.15
C PRO A 320 -8.48 -8.08 20.26
N VAL A 321 -8.15 -6.89 20.77
CA VAL A 321 -8.94 -6.22 21.81
C VAL A 321 -10.26 -5.69 21.26
N SER A 322 -10.35 -5.44 19.95
CA SER A 322 -11.58 -5.02 19.31
C SER A 322 -11.63 -5.46 17.83
N VAL A 323 -12.82 -5.80 17.38
CA VAL A 323 -13.19 -6.03 15.97
C VAL A 323 -14.48 -5.26 15.74
N ARG A 324 -14.48 -4.33 14.81
CA ARG A 324 -15.65 -3.53 14.43
C ARG A 324 -15.84 -3.54 12.92
N ILE A 325 -17.09 -3.63 12.49
CA ILE A 325 -17.48 -3.51 11.10
C ILE A 325 -18.45 -2.33 10.98
N ASP A 326 -18.22 -1.47 9.99
CA ASP A 326 -19.10 -0.36 9.62
C ASP A 326 -19.47 -0.54 8.15
N THR A 327 -20.75 -0.71 7.87
CA THR A 327 -21.28 -0.88 6.52
C THR A 327 -21.82 0.42 5.92
N PHE A 328 -21.71 1.52 6.65
CA PHE A 328 -22.20 2.86 6.24
C PHE A 328 -23.68 2.85 5.85
N GLY A 329 -24.47 2.00 6.51
CA GLY A 329 -25.90 1.84 6.23
C GLY A 329 -26.22 1.06 4.96
N THR A 330 -25.24 0.47 4.27
CA THR A 330 -25.44 -0.34 3.06
C THR A 330 -25.55 -1.85 3.34
N GLY A 331 -25.44 -2.26 4.60
CA GLY A 331 -25.49 -3.65 5.02
C GLY A 331 -26.86 -4.30 4.78
N THR A 332 -26.85 -5.55 4.31
CA THR A 332 -28.06 -6.38 4.13
C THR A 332 -28.44 -7.14 5.41
N VAL A 333 -27.51 -7.21 6.37
CA VAL A 333 -27.69 -7.80 7.71
C VAL A 333 -27.11 -6.85 8.76
N ALA A 334 -27.45 -7.08 10.03
CA ALA A 334 -26.92 -6.27 11.13
C ALA A 334 -25.38 -6.41 11.25
N GLU A 335 -24.68 -5.32 11.53
CA GLU A 335 -23.22 -5.30 11.70
C GLU A 335 -22.74 -6.25 12.79
N SER A 336 -23.47 -6.38 13.90
CA SER A 336 -23.15 -7.34 14.97
C SER A 336 -23.17 -8.80 14.49
N LYS A 337 -24.01 -9.12 13.50
CA LYS A 337 -24.04 -10.45 12.89
C LYS A 337 -22.84 -10.68 11.97
N LEU A 338 -22.42 -9.63 11.23
CA LEU A 338 -21.18 -9.66 10.46
C LEU A 338 -19.95 -9.82 11.36
N GLU A 339 -19.88 -9.08 12.46
CA GLU A 339 -18.78 -9.19 13.43
C GLU A 339 -18.67 -10.60 14.03
N ALA A 340 -19.81 -11.22 14.38
CA ALA A 340 -19.84 -12.60 14.87
C ALA A 340 -19.36 -13.60 13.80
N ALA A 341 -19.82 -13.46 12.55
CA ALA A 341 -19.39 -14.29 11.43
C ALA A 341 -17.89 -14.13 11.15
N VAL A 342 -17.39 -12.91 11.18
CA VAL A 342 -15.95 -12.63 10.97
C VAL A 342 -15.11 -13.30 12.06
N ARG A 343 -15.47 -13.20 13.33
CA ARG A 343 -14.75 -13.87 14.41
C ARG A 343 -14.78 -15.40 14.32
N GLN A 344 -15.79 -15.96 13.69
CA GLN A 344 -15.91 -17.41 13.48
C GLN A 344 -15.05 -17.90 12.31
N ILE A 345 -14.94 -17.11 11.25
CA ILE A 345 -14.36 -17.53 9.95
C ILE A 345 -12.88 -17.19 9.85
N PHE A 346 -12.47 -16.05 10.43
CA PHE A 346 -11.11 -15.53 10.33
C PHE A 346 -10.39 -15.63 11.67
N ASP A 347 -9.23 -16.27 11.66
CA ASP A 347 -8.35 -16.22 12.82
C ASP A 347 -7.60 -14.89 12.83
N LEU A 348 -7.91 -14.04 13.81
CA LEU A 348 -7.41 -12.68 13.89
C LEU A 348 -6.21 -12.54 14.85
N ARG A 349 -5.72 -13.65 15.39
CA ARG A 349 -4.44 -13.67 16.14
C ARG A 349 -3.28 -13.43 15.16
N PRO A 350 -2.18 -12.77 15.56
CA PRO A 350 -1.04 -12.51 14.67
C PRO A 350 -0.55 -13.77 13.93
N ALA A 351 -0.34 -14.88 14.64
CA ALA A 351 0.06 -16.15 14.04
C ALA A 351 -1.00 -16.71 13.08
N GLY A 352 -2.28 -16.57 13.42
CA GLY A 352 -3.42 -16.97 12.58
C GLY A 352 -3.47 -16.18 11.28
N ILE A 353 -3.28 -14.87 11.32
CA ILE A 353 -3.21 -14.00 10.14
C ILE A 353 -2.03 -14.39 9.25
N ILE A 354 -0.83 -14.57 9.85
CA ILE A 354 0.37 -14.97 9.11
C ILE A 354 0.14 -16.28 8.36
N GLN A 355 -0.46 -17.26 9.01
CA GLN A 355 -0.77 -18.56 8.41
C GLN A 355 -1.86 -18.45 7.35
N MET A 356 -2.97 -17.75 7.64
CA MET A 356 -4.12 -17.59 6.74
C MET A 356 -3.75 -16.90 5.43
N LEU A 357 -2.88 -15.89 5.50
CA LEU A 357 -2.46 -15.10 4.35
C LEU A 357 -1.07 -15.49 3.82
N ASP A 358 -0.44 -16.53 4.40
CA ASP A 358 0.89 -17.02 3.97
C ASP A 358 1.93 -15.89 3.85
N LEU A 359 2.08 -15.11 4.93
CA LEU A 359 2.84 -13.87 4.96
C LEU A 359 4.35 -14.02 5.23
N LYS A 360 4.87 -15.24 5.35
CA LYS A 360 6.32 -15.49 5.49
C LYS A 360 7.06 -15.53 4.16
N ARG A 361 6.35 -15.39 3.04
CA ARG A 361 6.93 -15.37 1.70
C ARG A 361 7.51 -13.98 1.36
N PRO A 362 8.52 -13.91 0.47
CA PRO A 362 9.07 -12.66 -0.04
C PRO A 362 8.14 -12.04 -1.10
N ILE A 363 7.04 -11.43 -0.68
CA ILE A 363 5.98 -10.87 -1.55
C ILE A 363 5.81 -9.36 -1.39
N TYR A 364 6.66 -8.71 -0.62
CA TYR A 364 6.43 -7.35 -0.12
C TYR A 364 6.91 -6.26 -1.06
N ARG A 365 8.07 -6.40 -1.69
CA ARG A 365 8.63 -5.39 -2.59
C ARG A 365 7.66 -4.99 -3.70
N GLN A 366 6.96 -5.95 -4.29
CA GLN A 366 5.99 -5.71 -5.36
C GLN A 366 4.79 -4.86 -4.92
N THR A 367 4.52 -4.74 -3.61
CA THR A 367 3.43 -3.93 -3.05
C THR A 367 3.85 -2.51 -2.71
N ALA A 368 5.15 -2.24 -2.65
CA ALA A 368 5.70 -0.97 -2.15
C ALA A 368 5.48 0.23 -3.09
N ALA A 369 4.94 0.03 -4.27
CA ALA A 369 4.49 1.07 -5.19
C ALA A 369 3.14 0.71 -5.80
N TYR A 370 2.33 1.73 -6.15
CA TYR A 370 0.99 1.59 -6.77
C TYR A 370 -0.07 0.98 -5.85
N GLY A 371 0.09 1.10 -4.53
CA GLY A 371 -0.84 0.64 -3.50
C GLY A 371 -0.67 -0.82 -3.11
N HIS A 372 -1.01 -1.12 -1.86
CA HIS A 372 -1.00 -2.48 -1.31
C HIS A 372 -2.34 -3.20 -1.51
N MET A 373 -3.40 -2.46 -1.83
CA MET A 373 -4.77 -2.96 -1.94
C MET A 373 -5.30 -2.79 -3.37
N GLY A 374 -6.21 -3.69 -3.78
CA GLY A 374 -6.86 -3.62 -5.09
C GLY A 374 -5.94 -3.97 -6.26
N ARG A 375 -4.85 -4.69 -6.04
CA ARG A 375 -3.92 -5.10 -7.10
C ARG A 375 -4.48 -6.31 -7.83
N THR A 376 -4.60 -6.18 -9.15
CA THR A 376 -5.06 -7.27 -10.05
C THR A 376 -3.92 -7.80 -10.94
N ASP A 377 -2.77 -7.18 -10.89
CA ASP A 377 -1.58 -7.49 -11.66
C ASP A 377 -0.63 -8.47 -10.95
N ILE A 378 -0.81 -8.68 -9.65
CA ILE A 378 -0.03 -9.58 -8.81
C ILE A 378 -0.95 -10.41 -7.91
N ASP A 379 -0.53 -11.65 -7.57
CA ASP A 379 -1.30 -12.53 -6.67
C ASP A 379 -1.01 -12.17 -5.21
N LEU A 380 -1.94 -11.46 -4.58
CA LEU A 380 -1.87 -11.10 -3.17
C LEU A 380 -2.92 -11.87 -2.37
N PRO A 381 -2.54 -12.58 -1.29
CA PRO A 381 -3.46 -13.39 -0.52
C PRO A 381 -4.67 -12.62 0.05
N TRP A 382 -4.47 -11.37 0.46
CA TRP A 382 -5.54 -10.53 1.03
C TRP A 382 -6.52 -9.94 -0.01
N GLU A 383 -6.28 -10.21 -1.30
CA GLU A 383 -7.22 -9.85 -2.37
C GLU A 383 -8.10 -11.04 -2.81
N ARG A 384 -7.92 -12.23 -2.25
CA ARG A 384 -8.71 -13.43 -2.57
C ARG A 384 -10.14 -13.35 -2.06
N LEU A 385 -11.06 -14.02 -2.78
CA LEU A 385 -12.51 -14.03 -2.51
C LEU A 385 -13.00 -15.41 -2.03
N ASP A 386 -12.14 -16.20 -1.42
CA ASP A 386 -12.39 -17.59 -1.00
C ASP A 386 -13.23 -17.70 0.28
N LYS A 387 -13.58 -16.61 0.94
CA LYS A 387 -14.44 -16.58 2.14
C LYS A 387 -15.90 -16.13 1.86
N VAL A 388 -16.22 -15.80 0.62
CA VAL A 388 -17.54 -15.30 0.21
C VAL A 388 -18.67 -16.26 0.62
N GLU A 389 -18.57 -17.54 0.28
CA GLU A 389 -19.62 -18.51 0.58
C GLU A 389 -19.72 -18.81 2.10
N ALA A 390 -18.58 -18.87 2.80
CA ALA A 390 -18.57 -19.04 4.25
C ALA A 390 -19.28 -17.87 4.98
N LEU A 391 -19.04 -16.63 4.53
CA LEU A 391 -19.69 -15.44 5.08
C LEU A 391 -21.20 -15.47 4.83
N LYS A 392 -21.65 -15.79 3.61
CA LYS A 392 -23.07 -15.93 3.28
C LYS A 392 -23.76 -16.97 4.16
N GLU A 393 -23.10 -18.10 4.43
CA GLU A 393 -23.65 -19.17 5.28
C GLU A 393 -23.74 -18.74 6.74
N ALA A 394 -22.71 -18.11 7.27
CA ALA A 394 -22.64 -17.70 8.68
C ALA A 394 -23.65 -16.59 9.06
N VAL A 395 -24.16 -15.85 8.07
CA VAL A 395 -25.15 -14.78 8.29
C VAL A 395 -26.59 -15.17 7.93
N LYS A 396 -26.87 -16.42 7.59
CA LYS A 396 -28.24 -16.93 7.45
C LYS A 396 -28.89 -17.07 8.82
#